data_05248c88a6ef05555fd99cbec3ab09b8
#
_entry.id   05248c88a6ef05555fd99cbec3ab09b8
#
_cell.length_a   1.000
_cell.length_b   1.000
_cell.length_c   1.000
_cell.angle_alpha   90.00
_cell.angle_beta   90.00
_cell.angle_gamma   90.00
#
_symmetry.space_group_name_H-M   'P 1'
#
loop_
_entity.id
_entity.type
_entity.pdbx_description
1 polymer ?
#
loop_
_entity_poly.entity_id
_entity_poly.type
_entity_poly.pdbx_seq_one_letter_code
_entity_poly.pdbx_strand_id
1 'polypeptide(L)'
;MGCEGFLEKTPEEVSAMIDLMEGRGCNCIDLYTPNPEMRTSLGRALRGRRGRFVFQAHLCTIWKDGQYKRTREIGEVKAGFEDLLTRMELSSVEIGMIHYVDSMADWEEAYSGPVMRYAQQLKEDGVIGHIGLSSHNPAVARKAVESGLIEVLMFSVNPCYDLQPASEDLELLWAEQSYEKPLVNMDPEREALYEACQRMGVGITVMKVFGGGDLLDETLSPAGRALTPYQCMSYALTRPAVACVMAGARTLDELRECLSYSDASREQRDYAAALASFPQISWQGHCMYCGHCAPCPKGIDIASVTKFLNLCKAQGGIPETVREHYAALPRHASDCVACGACEKRCPFGVPVIENMKSAAELFGK
;
A
#
# COMPACT_ATOMS: atom_id res chain seq x y z
N MET A 1 -0.99 7.46 8.50
CA MET A 1 -1.23 8.91 8.24
C MET A 1 -0.01 9.51 7.57
N GLY A 2 -0.17 10.12 6.39
CA GLY A 2 0.91 10.87 5.74
C GLY A 2 1.11 12.24 6.42
N CYS A 3 2.37 12.65 6.57
CA CYS A 3 2.70 13.89 7.31
C CYS A 3 2.28 15.20 6.62
N GLU A 4 1.91 15.18 5.32
CA GLU A 4 1.33 16.37 4.66
C GLU A 4 0.11 16.92 5.38
N GLY A 5 -0.67 16.06 6.03
CA GLY A 5 -1.83 16.48 6.81
C GLY A 5 -1.51 17.41 7.98
N PHE A 6 -0.25 17.46 8.41
CA PHE A 6 0.21 18.34 9.49
C PHE A 6 0.84 19.65 8.99
N LEU A 7 0.99 19.84 7.68
CA LEU A 7 1.48 21.10 7.12
C LEU A 7 0.51 22.25 7.42
N GLU A 8 1.06 23.42 7.70
CA GLU A 8 0.30 24.67 7.95
C GLU A 8 -0.74 24.55 9.08
N LYS A 9 -0.54 23.62 10.03
CA LYS A 9 -1.40 23.41 11.20
C LYS A 9 -0.83 24.09 12.44
N THR A 10 -1.74 24.61 13.26
CA THR A 10 -1.38 25.08 14.60
C THR A 10 -0.95 23.91 15.48
N PRO A 11 -0.17 24.14 16.55
CA PRO A 11 0.18 23.09 17.49
C PRO A 11 -1.04 22.37 18.11
N GLU A 12 -2.15 23.10 18.31
CA GLU A 12 -3.40 22.59 18.86
C GLU A 12 -4.08 21.64 17.86
N GLU A 13 -4.11 22.00 16.56
CA GLU A 13 -4.64 21.15 15.50
C GLU A 13 -3.82 19.87 15.35
N VAL A 14 -2.48 19.97 15.35
CA VAL A 14 -1.58 18.79 15.29
C VAL A 14 -1.86 17.89 16.48
N SER A 15 -1.95 18.45 17.70
CA SER A 15 -2.25 17.65 18.90
C SER A 15 -3.61 16.96 18.80
N ALA A 16 -4.64 17.66 18.32
CA ALA A 16 -5.98 17.09 18.15
C ALA A 16 -6.01 15.95 17.12
N MET A 17 -5.22 16.06 16.03
CA MET A 17 -5.08 14.98 15.04
C MET A 17 -4.40 13.76 15.63
N ILE A 18 -3.32 13.95 16.40
CA ILE A 18 -2.60 12.86 17.08
C ILE A 18 -3.49 12.19 18.14
N ASP A 19 -4.26 12.98 18.92
CA ASP A 19 -5.20 12.45 19.91
C ASP A 19 -6.28 11.58 19.25
N LEU A 20 -6.78 12.01 18.09
CA LEU A 20 -7.77 11.27 17.33
C LEU A 20 -7.19 9.96 16.75
N MET A 21 -5.96 10.00 16.21
CA MET A 21 -5.25 8.81 15.73
C MET A 21 -5.04 7.80 16.86
N GLU A 22 -4.51 8.25 17.99
CA GLU A 22 -4.26 7.39 19.15
C GLU A 22 -5.56 6.78 19.69
N GLY A 23 -6.62 7.58 19.82
CA GLY A 23 -7.93 7.14 20.30
C GLY A 23 -8.60 6.10 19.39
N ARG A 24 -8.20 6.02 18.13
CA ARG A 24 -8.69 5.05 17.14
C ARG A 24 -7.70 3.92 16.83
N GLY A 25 -6.56 3.86 17.52
CA GLY A 25 -5.54 2.84 17.32
C GLY A 25 -4.76 2.97 16.01
N CYS A 26 -4.83 4.14 15.33
CA CYS A 26 -4.00 4.43 14.17
C CYS A 26 -2.65 4.94 14.64
N ASN A 27 -1.60 4.15 14.44
CA ASN A 27 -0.29 4.39 15.06
C ASN A 27 0.86 4.55 14.07
N CYS A 28 0.64 4.55 12.76
CA CYS A 28 1.70 4.69 11.78
C CYS A 28 1.69 6.09 11.15
N ILE A 29 2.86 6.75 11.18
CA ILE A 29 3.05 8.10 10.60
C ILE A 29 4.19 8.03 9.59
N ASP A 30 3.89 8.48 8.36
CA ASP A 30 4.87 8.61 7.29
C ASP A 30 5.47 10.02 7.25
N LEU A 31 6.79 10.12 7.40
CA LEU A 31 7.54 11.37 7.58
C LEU A 31 8.35 11.73 6.31
N TYR A 32 7.71 11.75 5.14
CA TYR A 32 8.46 11.99 3.90
C TYR A 32 8.82 13.46 3.67
N THR A 33 7.96 14.41 4.10
CA THR A 33 8.28 15.83 3.90
C THR A 33 9.32 16.32 4.91
N PRO A 34 10.36 17.04 4.42
CA PRO A 34 11.40 17.59 5.28
C PRO A 34 11.06 18.96 5.89
N ASN A 35 9.80 19.42 5.82
CA ASN A 35 9.40 20.73 6.33
C ASN A 35 9.76 20.89 7.82
N PRO A 36 10.61 21.86 8.20
CA PRO A 36 11.15 22.01 9.54
C PRO A 36 10.10 22.34 10.61
N GLU A 37 9.13 23.19 10.24
CA GLU A 37 8.08 23.64 11.17
C GLU A 37 7.13 22.49 11.49
N MET A 38 6.70 21.77 10.46
CA MET A 38 5.86 20.58 10.61
C MET A 38 6.55 19.54 11.49
N ARG A 39 7.81 19.16 11.19
CA ARG A 39 8.58 18.19 11.98
C ARG A 39 8.67 18.61 13.45
N THR A 40 8.98 19.89 13.72
CA THR A 40 9.09 20.42 15.08
C THR A 40 7.73 20.42 15.80
N SER A 41 6.66 20.82 15.15
CA SER A 41 5.30 20.83 15.71
C SER A 41 4.83 19.41 16.04
N LEU A 42 5.01 18.49 15.10
CA LEU A 42 4.65 17.08 15.27
C LEU A 42 5.50 16.43 16.39
N GLY A 43 6.80 16.68 16.45
CA GLY A 43 7.68 16.19 17.50
C GLY A 43 7.23 16.64 18.90
N ARG A 44 6.80 17.89 19.03
CA ARG A 44 6.24 18.42 20.29
C ARG A 44 4.92 17.74 20.67
N ALA A 45 4.02 17.57 19.70
CA ALA A 45 2.72 16.92 19.93
C ALA A 45 2.84 15.45 20.36
N LEU A 46 3.94 14.80 19.98
CA LEU A 46 4.23 13.39 20.30
C LEU A 46 4.99 13.19 21.62
N ARG A 47 5.36 14.22 22.35
CA ARG A 47 6.10 14.08 23.63
C ARG A 47 5.34 13.19 24.62
N GLY A 48 6.05 12.24 25.21
CA GLY A 48 5.48 11.30 26.19
C GLY A 48 4.64 10.16 25.60
N ARG A 49 4.41 10.12 24.26
CA ARG A 49 3.61 9.09 23.60
C ARG A 49 4.26 8.46 22.35
N ARG A 50 5.54 8.73 22.09
CA ARG A 50 6.27 8.25 20.91
C ARG A 50 6.31 6.75 20.80
N GLY A 51 6.47 6.01 21.88
CA GLY A 51 6.47 4.55 21.89
C GLY A 51 5.13 3.91 21.52
N ARG A 52 4.10 4.71 21.24
CA ARG A 52 2.81 4.25 20.75
C ARG A 52 2.66 4.36 19.22
N PHE A 53 3.68 4.95 18.56
CA PHE A 53 3.65 5.21 17.12
C PHE A 53 4.80 4.52 16.42
N VAL A 54 4.55 4.08 15.20
CA VAL A 54 5.51 3.58 14.22
C VAL A 54 5.82 4.74 13.27
N PHE A 55 7.11 5.07 13.14
CA PHE A 55 7.56 6.12 12.23
C PHE A 55 8.21 5.53 11.00
N GLN A 56 7.69 5.92 9.84
CA GLN A 56 8.28 5.66 8.54
C GLN A 56 8.99 6.95 8.09
N ALA A 57 10.30 7.00 8.30
CA ALA A 57 11.11 8.18 8.06
C ALA A 57 11.88 8.06 6.75
N HIS A 58 11.84 9.12 5.92
CA HIS A 58 12.46 9.08 4.61
C HIS A 58 13.89 9.64 4.63
N LEU A 59 14.84 8.81 4.18
CA LEU A 59 16.17 9.22 3.73
C LEU A 59 16.04 9.90 2.37
N CYS A 60 17.03 10.67 1.98
CA CYS A 60 17.09 11.29 0.65
C CYS A 60 16.10 12.44 0.42
N THR A 61 15.52 12.99 1.47
CA THR A 61 14.71 14.22 1.44
C THR A 61 15.29 15.26 2.38
N ILE A 62 15.46 16.48 1.89
CA ILE A 62 15.99 17.61 2.67
C ILE A 62 15.16 18.85 2.43
N TRP A 63 15.23 19.78 3.39
CA TRP A 63 14.73 21.13 3.24
C TRP A 63 15.89 22.05 2.88
N LYS A 64 15.87 22.63 1.68
CA LYS A 64 16.93 23.48 1.19
C LYS A 64 16.33 24.67 0.47
N ASP A 65 16.85 25.86 0.73
CA ASP A 65 16.39 27.12 0.11
C ASP A 65 14.87 27.34 0.25
N GLY A 66 14.30 26.98 1.42
CA GLY A 66 12.88 27.17 1.71
C GLY A 66 11.95 26.14 1.05
N GLN A 67 12.47 25.06 0.48
CA GLN A 67 11.67 24.07 -0.23
C GLN A 67 12.15 22.63 -0.04
N TYR A 68 11.28 21.69 -0.36
CA TYR A 68 11.58 20.28 -0.47
C TYR A 68 12.57 20.01 -1.62
N LYS A 69 13.59 19.19 -1.35
CA LYS A 69 14.53 18.69 -2.34
C LYS A 69 14.79 17.19 -2.13
N ARG A 70 14.83 16.44 -3.23
CA ARG A 70 15.36 15.07 -3.25
C ARG A 70 16.86 15.09 -3.50
N THR A 71 17.60 14.18 -2.85
CA THR A 71 19.06 14.10 -3.02
C THR A 71 19.56 12.67 -2.79
N ARG A 72 20.63 12.30 -3.53
CA ARG A 72 21.44 11.09 -3.28
C ARG A 72 22.83 11.46 -2.75
N GLU A 73 23.15 12.76 -2.64
CA GLU A 73 24.41 13.21 -2.07
C GLU A 73 24.44 12.84 -0.58
N ILE A 74 25.41 12.01 -0.21
CA ILE A 74 25.42 11.34 1.10
C ILE A 74 25.52 12.29 2.29
N GLY A 75 26.24 13.42 2.14
CA GLY A 75 26.34 14.44 3.19
C GLY A 75 24.99 15.13 3.42
N GLU A 76 24.29 15.45 2.35
CA GLU A 76 22.93 16.00 2.42
C GLU A 76 21.93 14.98 3.00
N VAL A 77 22.04 13.70 2.63
CA VAL A 77 21.17 12.62 3.15
C VAL A 77 21.34 12.47 4.66
N LYS A 78 22.59 12.42 5.14
CA LYS A 78 22.91 12.32 6.58
C LYS A 78 22.37 13.53 7.35
N ALA A 79 22.69 14.75 6.90
CA ALA A 79 22.24 15.98 7.53
C ALA A 79 20.70 16.08 7.58
N GLY A 80 20.00 15.68 6.49
CA GLY A 80 18.54 15.71 6.43
C GLY A 80 17.88 14.69 7.36
N PHE A 81 18.49 13.52 7.57
CA PHE A 81 18.00 12.51 8.48
C PHE A 81 18.28 12.88 9.96
N GLU A 82 19.45 13.44 10.25
CA GLU A 82 19.78 13.97 11.56
C GLU A 82 18.86 15.14 11.95
N ASP A 83 18.54 16.04 11.00
CA ASP A 83 17.55 17.12 11.21
C ASP A 83 16.16 16.54 11.56
N LEU A 84 15.73 15.47 10.86
CA LEU A 84 14.47 14.79 11.16
C LEU A 84 14.48 14.27 12.61
N LEU A 85 15.48 13.48 12.99
CA LEU A 85 15.57 12.91 14.33
C LEU A 85 15.58 14.00 15.40
N THR A 86 16.37 15.07 15.18
CA THR A 86 16.47 16.19 16.10
C THR A 86 15.16 16.92 16.28
N ARG A 87 14.48 17.30 15.20
CA ARG A 87 13.20 18.04 15.26
C ARG A 87 12.06 17.22 15.80
N MET A 88 12.03 15.94 15.45
CA MET A 88 11.06 14.99 15.98
C MET A 88 11.41 14.55 17.41
N GLU A 89 12.58 14.95 17.93
CA GLU A 89 13.18 14.53 19.20
C GLU A 89 13.20 12.99 19.31
N LEU A 90 13.56 12.26 18.26
CA LEU A 90 13.68 10.82 18.18
C LEU A 90 15.15 10.40 18.28
N SER A 91 15.42 9.25 18.93
CA SER A 91 16.70 8.58 18.88
C SER A 91 16.76 7.48 17.83
N SER A 92 15.59 6.95 17.44
CA SER A 92 15.42 5.89 16.45
C SER A 92 14.03 5.95 15.82
N VAL A 93 13.89 5.26 14.70
CA VAL A 93 12.61 5.07 14.00
C VAL A 93 12.48 3.62 13.55
N GLU A 94 11.25 3.14 13.39
CA GLU A 94 11.00 1.76 12.99
C GLU A 94 11.38 1.48 11.54
N ILE A 95 11.16 2.44 10.64
CA ILE A 95 11.39 2.24 9.21
C ILE A 95 12.18 3.43 8.64
N GLY A 96 13.36 3.14 8.06
CA GLY A 96 14.14 4.10 7.28
C GLY A 96 13.92 3.87 5.79
N MET A 97 13.22 4.79 5.11
CA MET A 97 12.81 4.66 3.72
C MET A 97 13.83 5.31 2.78
N ILE A 98 14.37 4.56 1.82
CA ILE A 98 15.08 5.15 0.66
C ILE A 98 14.01 5.77 -0.24
N HIS A 99 14.00 7.11 -0.30
CA HIS A 99 12.90 7.84 -0.91
C HIS A 99 12.99 7.91 -2.42
N TYR A 100 11.84 7.63 -3.07
CA TYR A 100 11.55 7.91 -4.48
C TYR A 100 12.54 7.28 -5.46
N VAL A 101 12.43 5.97 -5.62
CA VAL A 101 13.24 5.17 -6.55
C VAL A 101 12.31 4.66 -7.66
N ASP A 102 12.28 5.35 -8.80
CA ASP A 102 11.29 5.12 -9.86
C ASP A 102 11.90 4.79 -11.23
N SER A 103 13.22 4.87 -11.36
CA SER A 103 13.95 4.41 -12.54
C SER A 103 14.96 3.32 -12.17
N MET A 104 15.33 2.49 -13.16
CA MET A 104 16.38 1.49 -12.96
C MET A 104 17.72 2.13 -12.66
N ALA A 105 18.03 3.29 -13.26
CA ALA A 105 19.26 4.04 -13.00
C ALA A 105 19.31 4.53 -11.54
N ASP A 106 18.19 5.06 -11.02
CA ASP A 106 18.11 5.52 -9.62
C ASP A 106 18.20 4.34 -8.64
N TRP A 107 17.64 3.17 -9.00
CA TRP A 107 17.84 1.94 -8.22
C TRP A 107 19.30 1.52 -8.16
N GLU A 108 19.99 1.45 -9.29
CA GLU A 108 21.41 1.06 -9.33
C GLU A 108 22.30 2.04 -8.55
N GLU A 109 22.02 3.34 -8.63
CA GLU A 109 22.69 4.36 -7.80
C GLU A 109 22.44 4.14 -6.31
N ALA A 110 21.18 3.94 -5.93
CA ALA A 110 20.80 3.72 -4.53
C ALA A 110 21.40 2.40 -4.00
N TYR A 111 21.30 1.31 -4.77
CA TYR A 111 21.72 -0.05 -4.40
C TYR A 111 23.24 -0.17 -4.21
N SER A 112 24.02 0.25 -5.20
CA SER A 112 25.50 0.15 -5.18
C SER A 112 26.17 1.31 -4.44
N GLY A 113 25.43 2.39 -4.23
CA GLY A 113 25.92 3.68 -3.74
C GLY A 113 26.06 3.79 -2.22
N PRO A 114 26.44 4.98 -1.75
CA PRO A 114 26.62 5.23 -0.33
C PRO A 114 25.31 5.27 0.46
N VAL A 115 24.17 5.48 -0.21
CA VAL A 115 22.86 5.58 0.45
C VAL A 115 22.45 4.24 1.07
N MET A 116 22.57 3.13 0.33
CA MET A 116 22.25 1.80 0.85
C MET A 116 23.20 1.42 2.00
N ARG A 117 24.50 1.68 1.84
CA ARG A 117 25.47 1.43 2.93
C ARG A 117 25.15 2.23 4.19
N TYR A 118 24.71 3.46 4.03
CA TYR A 118 24.27 4.28 5.16
C TYR A 118 22.99 3.74 5.83
N ALA A 119 22.01 3.31 5.03
CA ALA A 119 20.81 2.69 5.57
C ALA A 119 21.13 1.39 6.35
N GLN A 120 22.04 0.57 5.83
CA GLN A 120 22.51 -0.64 6.51
C GLN A 120 23.24 -0.30 7.82
N GLN A 121 24.11 0.72 7.82
CA GLN A 121 24.78 1.19 9.02
C GLN A 121 23.79 1.70 10.08
N LEU A 122 22.80 2.49 9.67
CA LEU A 122 21.74 2.96 10.58
C LEU A 122 20.96 1.80 11.21
N LYS A 123 20.76 0.72 10.46
CA LYS A 123 20.10 -0.49 10.95
C LYS A 123 20.99 -1.26 11.94
N GLU A 124 22.27 -1.43 11.62
CA GLU A 124 23.25 -2.04 12.53
C GLU A 124 23.39 -1.27 13.86
N ASP A 125 23.37 0.05 13.78
CA ASP A 125 23.44 0.96 14.94
C ASP A 125 22.10 1.03 15.73
N GLY A 126 21.05 0.40 15.24
CA GLY A 126 19.72 0.43 15.86
C GLY A 126 18.99 1.76 15.75
N VAL A 127 19.44 2.65 14.86
CA VAL A 127 18.79 3.94 14.60
C VAL A 127 17.55 3.78 13.72
N ILE A 128 17.57 2.81 12.80
CA ILE A 128 16.37 2.34 12.09
C ILE A 128 16.17 0.84 12.36
N GLY A 129 14.91 0.41 12.47
CA GLY A 129 14.58 -1.00 12.66
C GLY A 129 14.61 -1.78 11.36
N HIS A 130 14.05 -1.21 10.29
CA HIS A 130 13.88 -1.84 8.98
C HIS A 130 14.30 -0.90 7.86
N ILE A 131 14.84 -1.47 6.78
CA ILE A 131 15.13 -0.73 5.55
C ILE A 131 13.90 -0.81 4.65
N GLY A 132 13.37 0.35 4.28
CA GLY A 132 12.30 0.48 3.31
C GLY A 132 12.72 1.23 2.05
N LEU A 133 11.84 1.19 1.05
CA LEU A 133 12.00 1.92 -0.20
C LEU A 133 10.63 2.45 -0.65
N SER A 134 10.57 3.67 -1.19
CA SER A 134 9.36 4.18 -1.83
C SER A 134 9.51 4.23 -3.34
N SER A 135 8.51 3.71 -4.05
CA SER A 135 8.45 3.71 -5.52
C SER A 135 7.02 3.80 -6.02
N HIS A 136 6.87 4.29 -7.26
CA HIS A 136 5.63 4.27 -8.02
C HIS A 136 5.73 3.30 -9.22
N ASN A 137 6.94 2.90 -9.59
CA ASN A 137 7.20 2.03 -10.72
C ASN A 137 7.25 0.55 -10.27
N PRO A 138 6.30 -0.31 -10.70
CA PRO A 138 6.24 -1.69 -10.23
C PRO A 138 7.46 -2.54 -10.62
N ALA A 139 8.06 -2.32 -11.80
CA ALA A 139 9.24 -3.07 -12.23
C ALA A 139 10.47 -2.75 -11.38
N VAL A 140 10.68 -1.47 -11.06
CA VAL A 140 11.77 -1.01 -10.19
C VAL A 140 11.57 -1.47 -8.76
N ALA A 141 10.35 -1.32 -8.23
CA ALA A 141 9.99 -1.79 -6.90
C ALA A 141 10.20 -3.30 -6.75
N ARG A 142 9.79 -4.11 -7.75
CA ARG A 142 10.00 -5.56 -7.76
C ARG A 142 11.49 -5.91 -7.73
N LYS A 143 12.29 -5.23 -8.55
CA LYS A 143 13.76 -5.42 -8.54
C LYS A 143 14.37 -5.14 -7.17
N ALA A 144 13.91 -4.07 -6.49
CA ALA A 144 14.35 -3.72 -5.16
C ALA A 144 13.94 -4.79 -4.11
N VAL A 145 12.71 -5.25 -4.14
CA VAL A 145 12.20 -6.32 -3.26
C VAL A 145 13.01 -7.61 -3.46
N GLU A 146 13.21 -8.03 -4.70
CA GLU A 146 13.94 -9.26 -5.05
C GLU A 146 15.45 -9.20 -4.71
N SER A 147 16.00 -8.02 -4.41
CA SER A 147 17.37 -7.87 -3.89
C SER A 147 17.56 -8.48 -2.50
N GLY A 148 16.47 -8.63 -1.73
CA GLY A 148 16.51 -9.09 -0.34
C GLY A 148 16.98 -8.05 0.67
N LEU A 149 17.24 -6.79 0.25
CA LEU A 149 17.68 -5.72 1.15
C LEU A 149 16.52 -4.89 1.71
N ILE A 150 15.35 -4.97 1.07
CA ILE A 150 14.17 -4.17 1.42
C ILE A 150 13.19 -5.02 2.21
N GLU A 151 12.75 -4.51 3.36
CA GLU A 151 11.80 -5.17 4.26
C GLU A 151 10.42 -4.51 4.24
N VAL A 152 10.36 -3.23 3.84
CA VAL A 152 9.13 -2.46 3.69
C VAL A 152 9.14 -1.73 2.36
N LEU A 153 8.05 -1.85 1.61
CA LEU A 153 7.85 -1.11 0.36
C LEU A 153 6.71 -0.10 0.53
N MET A 154 6.98 1.17 0.32
CA MET A 154 5.92 2.15 0.13
C MET A 154 5.57 2.25 -1.35
N PHE A 155 4.34 1.91 -1.70
CA PHE A 155 3.91 1.80 -3.09
C PHE A 155 2.56 2.46 -3.34
N SER A 156 2.37 3.00 -4.55
CA SER A 156 1.11 3.61 -4.96
C SER A 156 0.10 2.55 -5.38
N VAL A 157 -0.97 2.38 -4.59
CA VAL A 157 -2.00 1.37 -4.83
C VAL A 157 -3.39 1.99 -4.82
N ASN A 158 -4.07 1.89 -5.92
CA ASN A 158 -5.50 2.18 -6.06
C ASN A 158 -6.05 1.50 -7.33
N PRO A 159 -7.37 1.39 -7.52
CA PRO A 159 -7.95 0.64 -8.63
C PRO A 159 -7.60 1.17 -10.02
N CYS A 160 -7.23 2.44 -10.16
CA CYS A 160 -6.85 3.02 -11.45
C CYS A 160 -5.36 2.80 -11.74
N TYR A 161 -4.50 3.01 -10.75
CA TYR A 161 -3.05 2.82 -10.94
C TYR A 161 -2.68 1.35 -11.17
N ASP A 162 -3.43 0.42 -10.57
CA ASP A 162 -3.17 -1.01 -10.77
C ASP A 162 -3.43 -1.51 -12.20
N LEU A 163 -4.08 -0.70 -13.03
CA LEU A 163 -4.28 -0.96 -14.45
C LEU A 163 -3.16 -0.40 -15.35
N GLN A 164 -2.30 0.45 -14.80
CA GLN A 164 -1.26 1.14 -15.58
C GLN A 164 0.04 0.33 -15.62
N PRO A 165 0.66 0.22 -16.83
CA PRO A 165 1.93 -0.45 -16.98
C PRO A 165 3.06 0.27 -16.24
N ALA A 166 4.16 -0.46 -16.02
CA ALA A 166 5.38 0.11 -15.49
C ALA A 166 5.88 1.25 -16.38
N SER A 167 6.20 2.40 -15.77
CA SER A 167 6.76 3.56 -16.47
C SER A 167 7.70 4.33 -15.56
N GLU A 168 8.77 4.89 -16.13
CA GLU A 168 9.62 5.89 -15.47
C GLU A 168 9.01 7.30 -15.55
N ASP A 169 8.07 7.51 -16.46
CA ASP A 169 7.23 8.71 -16.51
C ASP A 169 6.00 8.53 -15.61
N LEU A 170 6.09 9.11 -14.44
CA LEU A 170 5.04 8.98 -13.42
C LEU A 170 3.79 9.79 -13.73
N GLU A 171 3.85 10.80 -14.59
CA GLU A 171 2.69 11.58 -14.97
C GLU A 171 1.64 10.71 -15.67
N LEU A 172 2.06 9.62 -16.31
CA LEU A 172 1.16 8.66 -16.92
C LEU A 172 0.21 7.99 -15.93
N LEU A 173 0.52 7.94 -14.63
CA LEU A 173 -0.36 7.34 -13.64
C LEU A 173 -1.66 8.13 -13.42
N TRP A 174 -1.64 9.44 -13.67
CA TRP A 174 -2.79 10.33 -13.47
C TRP A 174 -3.18 11.14 -14.70
N ALA A 175 -2.43 11.01 -15.80
CA ALA A 175 -2.76 11.69 -17.04
C ALA A 175 -4.09 11.16 -17.64
N GLU A 176 -5.01 12.05 -17.98
CA GLU A 176 -6.31 11.70 -18.56
C GLU A 176 -6.16 10.79 -19.80
N GLN A 177 -5.21 11.09 -20.67
CA GLN A 177 -4.90 10.32 -21.87
C GLN A 177 -4.57 8.85 -21.61
N SER A 178 -4.07 8.50 -20.43
CA SER A 178 -3.77 7.11 -20.05
C SER A 178 -5.03 6.29 -19.84
N TYR A 179 -6.18 6.93 -19.69
CA TYR A 179 -7.48 6.31 -19.46
C TYR A 179 -8.47 6.47 -20.63
N GLU A 180 -8.04 7.06 -21.74
CA GLU A 180 -8.88 7.19 -22.96
C GLU A 180 -9.20 5.85 -23.62
N LYS A 181 -8.31 4.86 -23.47
CA LYS A 181 -8.52 3.51 -23.98
C LYS A 181 -9.05 2.60 -22.89
N PRO A 182 -9.91 1.64 -23.23
CA PRO A 182 -10.36 0.64 -22.27
C PRO A 182 -9.17 -0.10 -21.64
N LEU A 183 -9.11 -0.09 -20.31
CA LEU A 183 -8.12 -0.81 -19.52
C LEU A 183 -8.79 -2.07 -18.95
N VAL A 184 -8.12 -3.19 -19.08
CA VAL A 184 -8.64 -4.50 -18.66
C VAL A 184 -7.65 -5.20 -17.75
N ASN A 185 -8.11 -5.53 -16.56
CA ASN A 185 -7.37 -6.25 -15.52
C ASN A 185 -6.14 -5.50 -14.96
N MET A 186 -5.60 -6.03 -13.90
CA MET A 186 -4.37 -5.54 -13.30
C MET A 186 -3.19 -5.68 -14.28
N ASP A 187 -2.31 -4.69 -14.29
CA ASP A 187 -1.07 -4.79 -15.05
C ASP A 187 -0.21 -5.95 -14.52
N PRO A 188 0.34 -6.80 -15.38
CA PRO A 188 1.12 -7.97 -14.97
C PRO A 188 2.35 -7.64 -14.09
N GLU A 189 3.01 -6.50 -14.31
CA GLU A 189 4.16 -6.10 -13.48
C GLU A 189 3.72 -5.72 -12.07
N ARG A 190 2.52 -5.14 -11.89
CA ARG A 190 1.96 -4.85 -10.57
C ARG A 190 1.55 -6.11 -9.84
N GLU A 191 0.92 -7.06 -10.54
CA GLU A 191 0.60 -8.37 -9.97
C GLU A 191 1.88 -9.10 -9.52
N ALA A 192 2.90 -9.15 -10.38
CA ALA A 192 4.19 -9.76 -10.06
C ALA A 192 4.91 -9.08 -8.89
N LEU A 193 4.78 -7.75 -8.73
CA LEU A 193 5.30 -7.03 -7.58
C LEU A 193 4.61 -7.47 -6.28
N TYR A 194 3.26 -7.52 -6.24
CA TYR A 194 2.52 -7.95 -5.04
C TYR A 194 2.91 -9.36 -4.62
N GLU A 195 3.07 -10.25 -5.59
CA GLU A 195 3.50 -11.63 -5.37
C GLU A 195 4.94 -11.71 -4.85
N ALA A 196 5.86 -10.92 -5.43
CA ALA A 196 7.23 -10.82 -4.94
C ALA A 196 7.28 -10.33 -3.48
N CYS A 197 6.51 -9.29 -3.13
CA CYS A 197 6.42 -8.80 -1.76
C CYS A 197 5.91 -9.90 -0.82
N GLN A 198 4.85 -10.61 -1.19
CA GLN A 198 4.30 -11.71 -0.38
C GLN A 198 5.31 -12.84 -0.20
N ARG A 199 6.00 -13.24 -1.27
CA ARG A 199 7.02 -14.30 -1.26
C ARG A 199 8.22 -13.95 -0.39
N MET A 200 8.68 -12.71 -0.50
CA MET A 200 9.87 -12.22 0.22
C MET A 200 9.58 -11.76 1.65
N GLY A 201 8.30 -11.76 2.08
CA GLY A 201 7.89 -11.25 3.39
C GLY A 201 8.03 -9.72 3.52
N VAL A 202 7.99 -8.99 2.40
CA VAL A 202 8.07 -7.53 2.38
C VAL A 202 6.68 -6.94 2.56
N GLY A 203 6.47 -6.14 3.62
CA GLY A 203 5.20 -5.47 3.87
C GLY A 203 5.04 -4.23 2.99
N ILE A 204 3.85 -4.05 2.40
CA ILE A 204 3.53 -2.85 1.61
C ILE A 204 2.80 -1.83 2.48
N THR A 205 3.33 -0.60 2.56
CA THR A 205 2.63 0.58 3.04
C THR A 205 2.12 1.37 1.82
N VAL A 206 0.80 1.61 1.78
CA VAL A 206 0.17 2.16 0.57
C VAL A 206 0.14 3.67 0.59
N MET A 207 0.73 4.31 -0.42
CA MET A 207 0.52 5.72 -0.75
C MET A 207 -0.47 5.87 -1.90
N LYS A 208 -1.01 7.08 -2.10
CA LYS A 208 -1.91 7.44 -3.21
C LYS A 208 -3.20 6.60 -3.27
N VAL A 209 -3.68 6.11 -2.14
CA VAL A 209 -4.90 5.31 -2.07
C VAL A 209 -6.13 6.03 -2.65
N PHE A 210 -6.15 7.37 -2.56
CA PHE A 210 -7.20 8.23 -3.11
C PHE A 210 -6.82 8.85 -4.48
N GLY A 211 -5.73 8.41 -5.11
CA GLY A 211 -5.25 8.98 -6.38
C GLY A 211 -4.87 10.46 -6.30
N GLY A 212 -4.38 10.94 -5.15
CA GLY A 212 -4.16 12.37 -4.90
C GLY A 212 -5.43 13.14 -4.49
N GLY A 213 -6.56 12.48 -4.41
CA GLY A 213 -7.89 13.02 -4.17
C GLY A 213 -8.84 12.83 -5.37
N ASP A 214 -8.30 12.59 -6.55
CA ASP A 214 -9.07 12.50 -7.80
C ASP A 214 -10.13 11.39 -7.74
N LEU A 215 -9.83 10.25 -7.11
CA LEU A 215 -10.79 9.15 -6.99
C LEU A 215 -12.01 9.48 -6.12
N LEU A 216 -11.93 10.53 -5.30
CA LEU A 216 -13.01 10.99 -4.44
C LEU A 216 -13.90 12.05 -5.10
N ASP A 217 -13.53 12.53 -6.29
CA ASP A 217 -14.24 13.55 -7.05
C ASP A 217 -14.85 12.94 -8.32
N GLU A 218 -16.13 13.19 -8.57
CA GLU A 218 -16.86 12.62 -9.71
C GLU A 218 -16.33 13.12 -11.06
N THR A 219 -15.77 14.33 -11.11
CA THR A 219 -15.30 14.97 -12.33
C THR A 219 -13.83 14.67 -12.65
N LEU A 220 -13.03 14.38 -11.61
CA LEU A 220 -11.59 14.12 -11.74
C LEU A 220 -11.27 12.63 -11.78
N SER A 221 -12.18 11.79 -11.29
CA SER A 221 -11.93 10.35 -11.23
C SER A 221 -11.78 9.74 -12.62
N PRO A 222 -10.64 9.08 -12.92
CA PRO A 222 -10.45 8.35 -14.18
C PRO A 222 -11.49 7.25 -14.40
N ALA A 223 -12.17 6.85 -13.32
CA ALA A 223 -13.23 5.86 -13.34
C ALA A 223 -14.59 6.42 -13.82
N GLY A 224 -14.69 7.74 -14.07
CA GLY A 224 -15.93 8.41 -14.47
C GLY A 224 -16.98 8.51 -13.35
N ARG A 225 -16.58 8.25 -12.10
CA ARG A 225 -17.39 8.42 -10.88
C ARG A 225 -16.51 8.48 -9.64
N ALA A 226 -16.99 9.14 -8.60
CA ALA A 226 -16.31 9.14 -7.31
C ALA A 226 -16.40 7.76 -6.61
N LEU A 227 -15.32 7.40 -5.93
CA LEU A 227 -15.30 6.34 -4.91
C LEU A 227 -15.33 6.97 -3.52
N THR A 228 -15.80 6.24 -2.54
CA THR A 228 -15.69 6.67 -1.14
C THR A 228 -14.32 6.34 -0.57
N PRO A 229 -13.85 7.05 0.48
CA PRO A 229 -12.62 6.69 1.18
C PRO A 229 -12.59 5.24 1.63
N TYR A 230 -13.74 4.70 2.08
CA TYR A 230 -13.84 3.30 2.51
C TYR A 230 -13.64 2.31 1.37
N GLN A 231 -14.19 2.60 0.18
CA GLN A 231 -13.99 1.77 -1.00
C GLN A 231 -12.54 1.77 -1.47
N CYS A 232 -11.90 2.94 -1.51
CA CYS A 232 -10.48 3.07 -1.87
C CYS A 232 -9.57 2.31 -0.88
N MET A 233 -9.77 2.48 0.42
CA MET A 233 -8.99 1.78 1.43
C MET A 233 -9.24 0.26 1.42
N SER A 234 -10.49 -0.17 1.23
CA SER A 234 -10.83 -1.60 1.10
C SER A 234 -10.15 -2.24 -0.10
N TYR A 235 -10.14 -1.55 -1.24
CA TYR A 235 -9.42 -2.03 -2.42
C TYR A 235 -7.95 -2.30 -2.09
N ALA A 236 -7.26 -1.31 -1.53
CA ALA A 236 -5.85 -1.41 -1.22
C ALA A 236 -5.56 -2.53 -0.20
N LEU A 237 -6.32 -2.58 0.90
CA LEU A 237 -6.13 -3.56 1.98
C LEU A 237 -6.41 -5.01 1.56
N THR A 238 -7.08 -5.24 0.43
CA THR A 238 -7.27 -6.60 -0.11
C THR A 238 -6.13 -7.07 -1.00
N ARG A 239 -5.20 -6.19 -1.39
CA ARG A 239 -4.04 -6.59 -2.20
C ARG A 239 -3.06 -7.45 -1.39
N PRO A 240 -2.34 -8.40 -2.05
CA PRO A 240 -1.30 -9.19 -1.38
C PRO A 240 -0.23 -8.31 -0.73
N ALA A 241 0.30 -8.74 0.40
CA ALA A 241 1.36 -8.09 1.17
C ALA A 241 1.04 -6.67 1.70
N VAL A 242 -0.12 -6.08 1.43
CA VAL A 242 -0.48 -4.77 1.99
C VAL A 242 -0.72 -4.89 3.49
N ALA A 243 0.09 -4.16 4.26
CA ALA A 243 0.05 -4.13 5.72
C ALA A 243 -0.64 -2.87 6.25
N CYS A 244 -0.52 -1.73 5.56
CA CYS A 244 -1.01 -0.44 6.04
C CYS A 244 -1.36 0.50 4.88
N VAL A 245 -2.34 1.37 5.09
CA VAL A 245 -2.70 2.46 4.17
C VAL A 245 -2.32 3.79 4.79
N MET A 246 -1.49 4.58 4.09
CA MET A 246 -1.13 5.95 4.45
C MET A 246 -2.16 6.91 3.86
N ALA A 247 -3.31 7.02 4.51
CA ALA A 247 -4.35 7.95 4.08
C ALA A 247 -3.86 9.39 4.22
N GLY A 248 -4.10 10.20 3.19
CA GLY A 248 -3.90 11.65 3.22
C GLY A 248 -5.16 12.32 3.75
N ALA A 249 -5.11 12.92 4.92
CA ALA A 249 -6.18 13.73 5.48
C ALA A 249 -5.62 15.09 5.88
N ARG A 250 -6.26 16.16 5.44
CA ARG A 250 -5.82 17.56 5.68
C ARG A 250 -6.62 18.23 6.80
N THR A 251 -7.79 17.70 7.11
CA THR A 251 -8.66 18.22 8.16
C THR A 251 -8.98 17.15 9.19
N LEU A 252 -9.44 17.58 10.37
CA LEU A 252 -9.90 16.65 11.40
C LEU A 252 -11.11 15.82 10.94
N ASP A 253 -11.96 16.37 10.09
CA ASP A 253 -13.15 15.67 9.60
C ASP A 253 -12.76 14.60 8.57
N GLU A 254 -11.87 14.91 7.62
CA GLU A 254 -11.31 13.91 6.71
C GLU A 254 -10.57 12.80 7.48
N LEU A 255 -9.82 13.16 8.53
CA LEU A 255 -9.16 12.19 9.38
C LEU A 255 -10.16 11.30 10.13
N ARG A 256 -11.24 11.87 10.69
CA ARG A 256 -12.32 11.10 11.33
C ARG A 256 -12.95 10.13 10.35
N GLU A 257 -13.24 10.58 9.14
CA GLU A 257 -13.79 9.72 8.09
C GLU A 257 -12.84 8.55 7.77
N CYS A 258 -11.57 8.82 7.52
CA CYS A 258 -10.59 7.74 7.27
C CYS A 258 -10.49 6.77 8.45
N LEU A 259 -10.46 7.26 9.69
CA LEU A 259 -10.34 6.43 10.89
C LEU A 259 -11.61 5.65 11.21
N SER A 260 -12.78 6.09 10.75
CA SER A 260 -14.04 5.34 10.91
C SER A 260 -14.16 4.15 9.94
N TYR A 261 -13.16 3.92 9.10
CA TYR A 261 -13.08 2.71 8.26
C TYR A 261 -13.24 1.41 9.08
N SER A 262 -12.71 1.35 10.30
CA SER A 262 -12.85 0.19 11.18
C SER A 262 -14.29 -0.15 11.51
N ASP A 263 -15.14 0.88 11.59
CA ASP A 263 -16.55 0.79 11.95
C ASP A 263 -17.47 0.67 10.72
N ALA A 264 -16.91 0.84 9.51
CA ALA A 264 -17.67 0.85 8.27
C ALA A 264 -18.30 -0.53 7.99
N SER A 265 -19.56 -0.53 7.52
CA SER A 265 -20.26 -1.75 7.14
C SER A 265 -19.63 -2.40 5.89
N ARG A 266 -20.03 -3.66 5.63
CA ARG A 266 -19.58 -4.36 4.42
C ARG A 266 -20.01 -3.63 3.15
N GLU A 267 -21.23 -3.07 3.15
CA GLU A 267 -21.77 -2.32 2.01
C GLU A 267 -21.00 -1.01 1.78
N GLN A 268 -20.59 -0.32 2.85
CA GLN A 268 -19.76 0.89 2.73
C GLN A 268 -18.37 0.60 2.18
N ARG A 269 -17.82 -0.57 2.48
CA ARG A 269 -16.51 -1.03 2.00
C ARG A 269 -16.56 -1.68 0.62
N ASP A 270 -17.75 -1.85 0.05
CA ASP A 270 -17.93 -2.54 -1.22
C ASP A 270 -17.44 -1.70 -2.40
N TYR A 271 -16.17 -1.90 -2.76
CA TYR A 271 -15.58 -1.31 -3.97
C TYR A 271 -15.92 -2.10 -5.24
N ALA A 272 -16.27 -3.38 -5.12
CA ALA A 272 -16.45 -4.24 -6.28
C ALA A 272 -17.69 -3.86 -7.08
N ALA A 273 -18.81 -3.57 -6.41
CA ALA A 273 -20.01 -3.08 -7.07
C ALA A 273 -19.77 -1.73 -7.78
N ALA A 274 -18.94 -0.85 -7.18
CA ALA A 274 -18.55 0.39 -7.82
C ALA A 274 -17.68 0.13 -9.07
N LEU A 275 -16.63 -0.70 -8.95
CA LEU A 275 -15.71 -0.99 -10.05
C LEU A 275 -16.37 -1.75 -11.20
N ALA A 276 -17.33 -2.65 -10.93
CA ALA A 276 -18.04 -3.40 -11.94
C ALA A 276 -18.89 -2.52 -12.87
N SER A 277 -19.19 -1.29 -12.45
CA SER A 277 -19.99 -0.32 -13.22
C SER A 277 -19.16 0.70 -14.01
N PHE A 278 -17.83 0.63 -13.97
CA PHE A 278 -16.99 1.58 -14.68
C PHE A 278 -17.02 1.35 -16.19
N PRO A 279 -17.33 2.36 -17.01
CA PRO A 279 -17.54 2.18 -18.44
C PRO A 279 -16.24 1.90 -19.22
N GLN A 280 -15.09 2.36 -18.72
CA GLN A 280 -13.80 2.25 -19.40
C GLN A 280 -12.81 1.29 -18.71
N ILE A 281 -13.17 0.75 -17.55
CA ILE A 281 -12.32 -0.10 -16.74
C ILE A 281 -13.01 -1.44 -16.54
N SER A 282 -12.33 -2.52 -16.86
CA SER A 282 -12.88 -3.88 -16.71
C SER A 282 -11.92 -4.77 -15.91
N TRP A 283 -12.47 -5.44 -14.92
CA TRP A 283 -11.81 -6.47 -14.13
C TRP A 283 -12.37 -7.86 -14.45
N GLN A 284 -12.84 -8.05 -15.66
CA GLN A 284 -13.54 -9.26 -16.09
C GLN A 284 -12.65 -10.50 -15.96
N GLY A 285 -13.16 -11.53 -15.30
CA GLY A 285 -12.46 -12.79 -15.08
C GLY A 285 -11.38 -12.75 -13.98
N HIS A 286 -10.99 -11.56 -13.52
CA HIS A 286 -9.96 -11.39 -12.49
C HIS A 286 -10.55 -11.34 -11.08
N CYS A 287 -9.96 -12.09 -10.14
CA CYS A 287 -10.42 -12.08 -8.75
C CYS A 287 -9.88 -10.87 -8.00
N MET A 288 -10.78 -9.99 -7.59
CA MET A 288 -10.46 -8.78 -6.83
C MET A 288 -10.42 -9.01 -5.31
N TYR A 289 -10.59 -10.25 -4.85
CA TYR A 289 -10.64 -10.64 -3.43
C TYR A 289 -11.67 -9.89 -2.59
N CYS A 290 -12.72 -9.38 -3.23
CA CYS A 290 -13.74 -8.52 -2.63
C CYS A 290 -14.75 -9.25 -1.72
N GLY A 291 -14.78 -10.58 -1.76
CA GLY A 291 -15.65 -11.40 -0.92
C GLY A 291 -17.12 -11.51 -1.35
N HIS A 292 -17.54 -11.00 -2.53
CA HIS A 292 -18.93 -11.14 -3.02
C HIS A 292 -19.36 -12.60 -3.26
N CYS A 293 -18.41 -13.49 -3.44
CA CYS A 293 -18.68 -14.93 -3.52
C CYS A 293 -19.26 -15.53 -2.23
N ALA A 294 -19.11 -14.84 -1.10
CA ALA A 294 -19.72 -15.26 0.18
C ALA A 294 -21.21 -14.85 0.28
N PRO A 295 -22.04 -15.58 1.09
CA PRO A 295 -21.67 -16.78 1.83
C PRO A 295 -21.59 -18.03 0.93
N CYS A 296 -20.57 -18.86 1.14
CA CYS A 296 -20.54 -20.18 0.51
C CYS A 296 -21.42 -21.15 1.33
N PRO A 297 -22.31 -21.96 0.69
CA PRO A 297 -23.14 -22.95 1.42
C PRO A 297 -22.33 -23.99 2.19
N LYS A 298 -21.05 -24.19 1.80
CA LYS A 298 -20.11 -25.08 2.48
C LYS A 298 -19.16 -24.35 3.43
N GLY A 299 -19.29 -23.03 3.57
CA GLY A 299 -18.47 -22.23 4.47
C GLY A 299 -17.03 -21.99 3.99
N ILE A 300 -16.76 -22.17 2.69
CA ILE A 300 -15.43 -21.93 2.11
C ILE A 300 -15.20 -20.43 2.02
N ASP A 301 -14.05 -19.94 2.49
CA ASP A 301 -13.54 -18.61 2.21
C ASP A 301 -12.90 -18.60 0.80
N ILE A 302 -13.75 -18.42 -0.20
CA ILE A 302 -13.40 -18.48 -1.62
C ILE A 302 -12.36 -17.42 -1.98
N ALA A 303 -12.46 -16.21 -1.39
CA ALA A 303 -11.54 -15.14 -1.68
C ALA A 303 -10.11 -15.48 -1.24
N SER A 304 -9.96 -15.99 -0.01
CA SER A 304 -8.67 -16.44 0.51
C SER A 304 -8.12 -17.64 -0.25
N VAL A 305 -8.96 -18.63 -0.56
CA VAL A 305 -8.55 -19.80 -1.37
C VAL A 305 -8.04 -19.36 -2.74
N THR A 306 -8.77 -18.46 -3.43
CA THR A 306 -8.36 -17.96 -4.74
C THR A 306 -7.05 -17.16 -4.65
N LYS A 307 -6.88 -16.37 -3.58
CA LYS A 307 -5.62 -15.64 -3.34
C LYS A 307 -4.44 -16.58 -3.20
N PHE A 308 -4.59 -17.64 -2.40
CA PHE A 308 -3.52 -18.63 -2.22
C PHE A 308 -3.22 -19.42 -3.50
N LEU A 309 -4.25 -19.76 -4.27
CA LEU A 309 -4.08 -20.40 -5.58
C LEU A 309 -3.27 -19.50 -6.54
N ASN A 310 -3.61 -18.23 -6.63
CA ASN A 310 -2.93 -17.29 -7.51
C ASN A 310 -1.46 -17.10 -7.07
N LEU A 311 -1.19 -16.98 -5.77
CA LEU A 311 0.18 -16.91 -5.24
C LEU A 311 1.02 -18.15 -5.62
N CYS A 312 0.43 -19.34 -5.54
CA CYS A 312 1.12 -20.58 -5.94
C CYS A 312 1.38 -20.66 -7.45
N LYS A 313 0.40 -20.25 -8.27
CA LYS A 313 0.56 -20.22 -9.74
C LYS A 313 1.71 -19.29 -10.15
N ALA A 314 1.76 -18.10 -9.56
CA ALA A 314 2.79 -17.12 -9.84
C ALA A 314 4.20 -17.58 -9.43
N GLN A 315 4.30 -18.35 -8.36
CA GLN A 315 5.60 -18.84 -7.88
C GLN A 315 6.02 -20.17 -8.50
N GLY A 316 5.16 -20.80 -9.29
CA GLY A 316 5.41 -22.14 -9.84
C GLY A 316 5.54 -23.24 -8.79
N GLY A 317 4.99 -23.03 -7.59
CA GLY A 317 5.06 -23.97 -6.48
C GLY A 317 4.24 -23.51 -5.27
N ILE A 318 4.23 -24.32 -4.19
CA ILE A 318 3.50 -23.96 -2.96
C ILE A 318 4.50 -23.48 -1.91
N PRO A 319 4.56 -22.16 -1.63
CA PRO A 319 5.38 -21.63 -0.54
C PRO A 319 4.91 -22.18 0.82
N GLU A 320 5.83 -22.39 1.76
CA GLU A 320 5.50 -22.95 3.06
C GLU A 320 4.47 -22.12 3.82
N THR A 321 4.62 -20.79 3.83
CA THR A 321 3.68 -19.87 4.47
C THR A 321 2.27 -19.95 3.86
N VAL A 322 2.16 -20.11 2.53
CA VAL A 322 0.87 -20.29 1.86
C VAL A 322 0.27 -21.64 2.22
N ARG A 323 1.08 -22.70 2.32
CA ARG A 323 0.66 -24.03 2.75
C ARG A 323 0.09 -23.99 4.17
N GLU A 324 0.79 -23.33 5.10
CA GLU A 324 0.35 -23.20 6.49
C GLU A 324 -0.96 -22.41 6.59
N HIS A 325 -1.05 -21.28 5.92
CA HIS A 325 -2.26 -20.45 5.92
C HIS A 325 -3.45 -21.17 5.27
N TYR A 326 -3.23 -21.88 4.16
CA TYR A 326 -4.29 -22.67 3.54
C TYR A 326 -4.76 -23.80 4.47
N ALA A 327 -3.83 -24.49 5.12
CA ALA A 327 -4.15 -25.56 6.06
C ALA A 327 -4.92 -25.08 7.30
N ALA A 328 -4.73 -23.82 7.70
CA ALA A 328 -5.43 -23.19 8.81
C ALA A 328 -6.86 -22.75 8.48
N LEU A 329 -7.27 -22.76 7.20
CA LEU A 329 -8.64 -22.44 6.82
C LEU A 329 -9.62 -23.48 7.41
N PRO A 330 -10.79 -23.04 7.91
CA PRO A 330 -11.79 -23.95 8.50
C PRO A 330 -12.47 -24.86 7.47
N ARG A 331 -12.42 -24.47 6.19
CA ARG A 331 -12.93 -25.24 5.03
C ARG A 331 -11.98 -25.06 3.85
N HIS A 332 -11.82 -26.12 3.08
CA HIS A 332 -10.89 -26.18 1.96
C HIS A 332 -11.61 -26.22 0.60
N ALA A 333 -10.84 -26.10 -0.46
CA ALA A 333 -11.38 -26.09 -1.83
C ALA A 333 -12.08 -27.42 -2.19
N SER A 334 -11.63 -28.54 -1.64
CA SER A 334 -12.25 -29.88 -1.81
C SER A 334 -13.67 -29.99 -1.23
N ASP A 335 -14.07 -29.09 -0.32
CA ASP A 335 -15.44 -29.02 0.19
C ASP A 335 -16.43 -28.43 -0.86
N CYS A 336 -15.92 -27.95 -2.01
CA CYS A 336 -16.73 -27.32 -3.04
C CYS A 336 -17.64 -28.33 -3.74
N VAL A 337 -18.94 -28.06 -3.72
CA VAL A 337 -19.96 -28.89 -4.39
C VAL A 337 -20.41 -28.33 -5.77
N ALA A 338 -19.65 -27.40 -6.32
CA ALA A 338 -19.89 -26.81 -7.64
C ALA A 338 -21.33 -26.24 -7.85
N CYS A 339 -21.93 -25.68 -6.81
CA CYS A 339 -23.33 -25.19 -6.87
C CYS A 339 -23.52 -23.88 -7.66
N GLY A 340 -22.46 -23.19 -8.05
CA GLY A 340 -22.47 -21.97 -8.87
C GLY A 340 -22.98 -20.71 -8.16
N ALA A 341 -23.34 -20.78 -6.87
CA ALA A 341 -23.88 -19.61 -6.15
C ALA A 341 -22.89 -18.46 -6.04
N CYS A 342 -21.60 -18.76 -5.94
CA CYS A 342 -20.50 -17.78 -5.90
C CYS A 342 -20.29 -17.06 -7.24
N GLU A 343 -20.35 -17.80 -8.34
CA GLU A 343 -20.18 -17.22 -9.70
C GLU A 343 -21.32 -16.29 -10.07
N LYS A 344 -22.57 -16.65 -9.69
CA LYS A 344 -23.74 -15.76 -9.90
C LYS A 344 -23.65 -14.44 -9.14
N ARG A 345 -22.91 -14.40 -8.03
CA ARG A 345 -22.72 -13.18 -7.23
C ARG A 345 -21.45 -12.42 -7.57
N CYS A 346 -20.56 -13.04 -8.37
CA CYS A 346 -19.29 -12.40 -8.72
C CYS A 346 -19.52 -11.27 -9.71
N PRO A 347 -19.23 -9.99 -9.37
CA PRO A 347 -19.42 -8.88 -10.29
C PRO A 347 -18.40 -8.88 -11.45
N PHE A 348 -17.36 -9.71 -11.35
CA PHE A 348 -16.27 -9.80 -12.32
C PHE A 348 -16.27 -11.09 -13.15
N GLY A 349 -17.27 -11.94 -13.01
CA GLY A 349 -17.38 -13.16 -13.78
C GLY A 349 -16.24 -14.16 -13.60
N VAL A 350 -15.65 -14.21 -12.40
CA VAL A 350 -14.53 -15.13 -12.09
C VAL A 350 -15.03 -16.59 -12.14
N PRO A 351 -14.32 -17.51 -12.83
CA PRO A 351 -14.65 -18.93 -12.87
C PRO A 351 -14.29 -19.62 -11.54
N VAL A 352 -15.09 -19.35 -10.51
CA VAL A 352 -14.78 -19.76 -9.12
C VAL A 352 -14.75 -21.28 -8.95
N ILE A 353 -15.66 -22.00 -9.62
CA ILE A 353 -15.72 -23.47 -9.53
C ILE A 353 -14.41 -24.09 -10.06
N GLU A 354 -13.91 -23.59 -11.18
CA GLU A 354 -12.65 -24.03 -11.76
C GLU A 354 -11.46 -23.69 -10.85
N ASN A 355 -11.46 -22.49 -10.26
CA ASN A 355 -10.44 -22.10 -9.29
C ASN A 355 -10.47 -23.02 -8.04
N MET A 356 -11.65 -23.38 -7.52
CA MET A 356 -11.74 -24.31 -6.40
C MET A 356 -11.23 -25.70 -6.77
N LYS A 357 -11.55 -26.20 -7.96
CA LYS A 357 -11.02 -27.46 -8.46
C LYS A 357 -9.50 -27.45 -8.55
N SER A 358 -8.95 -26.40 -9.18
CA SER A 358 -7.48 -26.23 -9.28
C SER A 358 -6.81 -26.11 -7.91
N ALA A 359 -7.42 -25.42 -6.95
CA ALA A 359 -6.89 -25.31 -5.61
C ALA A 359 -6.93 -26.65 -4.86
N ALA A 360 -8.02 -27.42 -4.98
CA ALA A 360 -8.12 -28.76 -4.39
C ALA A 360 -7.06 -29.71 -4.94
N GLU A 361 -6.83 -29.68 -6.24
CA GLU A 361 -5.77 -30.47 -6.89
C GLU A 361 -4.37 -30.05 -6.42
N LEU A 362 -4.11 -28.75 -6.33
CA LEU A 362 -2.81 -28.19 -5.95
C LEU A 362 -2.45 -28.44 -4.49
N PHE A 363 -3.40 -28.22 -3.56
CA PHE A 363 -3.17 -28.35 -2.12
C PHE A 363 -3.47 -29.75 -1.57
N GLY A 364 -4.12 -30.62 -2.36
CA GLY A 364 -4.50 -31.97 -1.95
C GLY A 364 -5.63 -32.00 -0.89
N LYS A 365 -6.37 -30.92 -0.78
CA LYS A 365 -7.47 -30.76 0.21
C LYS A 365 -8.65 -29.98 -0.38
#